data_73cc1fd1a2486104b1c950ce0ead48df
#
_entry.id   73cc1fd1a2486104b1c950ce0ead48df
#
_cell.length_a   1.000
_cell.length_b   1.000
_cell.length_c   1.000
_cell.angle_alpha   90.00
_cell.angle_beta   90.00
_cell.angle_gamma   90.00
#
_symmetry.space_group_name_H-M   'P 1'
#
loop_
_entity.id
_entity.type
_entity.pdbx_description
1 polymer ?
#
loop_
_entity_poly.entity_id
_entity_poly.type
_entity_poly.pdbx_seq_one_letter_code
_entity_poly.pdbx_strand_id
1 'polypeptide(L)' 'MIKYEDIVKRIATIEKKKIKNEDRIKLLSEENNVLTANLKVLNQKKEMFEKMDQDLADLIPDKKKAVVN' A
#
# COMPACT_ATOMS: atom_id res chain seq x y z
N MET A 1 -22.11 35.28 -24.43
CA MET A 1 -22.77 35.44 -23.12
C MET A 1 -23.07 34.07 -22.52
N ILE A 2 -22.77 33.86 -21.27
CA ILE A 2 -23.03 32.60 -20.58
C ILE A 2 -24.53 32.51 -20.28
N LYS A 3 -25.12 31.40 -20.68
CA LYS A 3 -26.54 31.15 -20.44
C LYS A 3 -26.73 30.27 -19.23
N TYR A 4 -27.90 30.34 -18.62
CA TYR A 4 -28.26 29.47 -17.49
C TYR A 4 -28.03 27.98 -17.79
N GLU A 5 -28.38 27.55 -19.00
CA GLU A 5 -28.20 26.16 -19.42
C GLU A 5 -26.74 25.72 -19.42
N ASP A 6 -25.84 26.63 -19.78
CA ASP A 6 -24.39 26.36 -19.77
C ASP A 6 -23.89 26.11 -18.35
N ILE A 7 -24.40 26.89 -17.40
CA ILE A 7 -24.08 26.71 -15.99
C ILE A 7 -24.58 25.36 -15.49
N VAL A 8 -25.82 25.00 -15.81
CA VAL A 8 -26.40 23.72 -15.41
C VAL A 8 -25.59 22.54 -15.97
N LYS A 9 -25.18 22.63 -17.23
CA LYS A 9 -24.36 21.60 -17.88
C LYS A 9 -22.98 21.50 -17.21
N ARG A 10 -22.40 22.63 -16.87
CA ARG A 10 -21.09 22.67 -16.21
C ARG A 10 -21.16 22.04 -14.83
N ILE A 11 -22.20 22.34 -14.07
CA ILE A 11 -22.44 21.74 -12.76
C ILE A 11 -22.52 20.21 -12.88
N ALA A 12 -23.33 19.73 -13.84
CA ALA A 12 -23.48 18.30 -14.05
C ALA A 12 -22.16 17.61 -14.40
N THR A 13 -21.35 18.26 -15.23
CA THR A 13 -20.04 17.73 -15.61
C THR A 13 -19.11 17.63 -14.41
N ILE A 14 -19.09 18.67 -13.58
CA ILE A 14 -18.25 18.70 -12.38
C ILE A 14 -18.71 17.65 -11.37
N GLU A 15 -20.01 17.52 -11.18
CA GLU A 15 -20.57 16.52 -10.28
C GLU A 15 -20.18 15.10 -10.69
N LYS A 16 -20.25 14.80 -12.00
CA LYS A 16 -19.83 13.50 -12.52
C LYS A 16 -18.35 13.22 -12.24
N LYS A 17 -17.50 14.21 -12.47
CA LYS A 17 -16.07 14.07 -12.18
C LYS A 17 -15.82 13.84 -10.70
N LYS A 18 -16.54 14.55 -9.85
CA LYS A 18 -16.43 14.41 -8.41
C LYS A 18 -16.78 13.00 -7.95
N ILE A 19 -17.89 12.46 -8.48
CA ILE A 19 -18.32 11.10 -8.16
C ILE A 19 -17.28 10.07 -8.60
N LYS A 20 -16.75 10.21 -9.82
CA LYS A 20 -15.68 9.33 -10.30
C LYS A 20 -14.45 9.36 -9.40
N ASN A 21 -14.08 10.56 -8.95
CA ASN A 21 -12.93 10.71 -8.05
C ASN A 21 -13.19 10.06 -6.68
N GLU A 22 -14.40 10.21 -6.16
CA GLU A 22 -14.79 9.60 -4.89
C GLU A 22 -14.75 8.07 -4.97
N ASP A 23 -15.24 7.51 -6.09
CA ASP A 23 -15.17 6.06 -6.32
C ASP A 23 -13.70 5.59 -6.41
N ARG A 24 -12.87 6.37 -7.08
CA ARG A 24 -11.44 6.06 -7.22
C ARG A 24 -10.73 6.12 -5.87
N ILE A 25 -11.04 7.11 -5.05
CA ILE A 25 -10.51 7.23 -3.70
C ILE A 25 -10.88 6.01 -2.86
N LYS A 26 -12.12 5.58 -2.96
CA LYS A 26 -12.60 4.39 -2.26
C LYS A 26 -11.84 3.14 -2.68
N LEU A 27 -11.67 2.93 -3.97
CA LEU A 27 -10.93 1.77 -4.49
C LEU A 27 -9.46 1.79 -4.05
N LEU A 28 -8.82 2.95 -4.11
CA LEU A 28 -7.43 3.10 -3.67
C LEU A 28 -7.29 2.88 -2.17
N SER A 29 -8.26 3.32 -1.38
CA SER A 29 -8.28 3.08 0.05
C SER A 29 -8.38 1.59 0.37
N GLU A 30 -9.24 0.87 -0.33
CA GLU A 30 -9.38 -0.58 -0.19
C GLU A 30 -8.09 -1.30 -0.57
N GLU A 31 -7.48 -0.89 -1.68
CA GLU A 31 -6.20 -1.44 -2.13
C GLU A 31 -5.10 -1.19 -1.10
N ASN A 32 -5.04 0.01 -0.56
CA ASN A 32 -4.05 0.33 0.49
C ASN A 32 -4.24 -0.53 1.73
N ASN A 33 -5.48 -0.84 2.10
CA ASN A 33 -5.75 -1.73 3.22
C ASN A 33 -5.19 -3.13 2.99
N VAL A 34 -5.34 -3.64 1.77
CA VAL A 34 -4.77 -4.94 1.38
C VAL A 34 -3.24 -4.88 1.43
N LEU A 35 -2.66 -3.83 0.87
CA LEU A 35 -1.20 -3.66 0.87
C LEU A 35 -0.64 -3.56 2.29
N THR A 36 -1.33 -2.84 3.16
CA THR A 36 -0.94 -2.73 4.57
C THR A 36 -0.95 -4.08 5.26
N ALA A 37 -1.99 -4.88 5.02
CA ALA A 37 -2.08 -6.23 5.58
C ALA A 37 -0.95 -7.13 5.06
N ASN A 38 -0.64 -7.05 3.77
CA ASN A 38 0.44 -7.81 3.17
C ASN A 38 1.80 -7.41 3.75
N LEU A 39 2.04 -6.12 3.91
CA LEU A 39 3.27 -5.62 4.53
C LEU A 39 3.44 -6.16 5.95
N LYS A 40 2.37 -6.19 6.72
CA LYS A 40 2.41 -6.71 8.09
C LYS A 40 2.87 -8.17 8.10
N VAL A 41 2.29 -8.99 7.23
CA VAL A 41 2.65 -10.41 7.14
C VAL A 41 4.10 -10.59 6.69
N LEU A 42 4.50 -9.84 5.66
CA LEU A 42 5.87 -9.92 5.14
C LEU A 42 6.91 -9.46 6.17
N ASN A 43 6.61 -8.41 6.91
CA ASN A 43 7.50 -7.94 7.97
C ASN A 43 7.62 -8.96 9.10
N GLN A 44 6.53 -9.63 9.46
CA GLN A 44 6.56 -10.71 10.45
C GLN A 44 7.44 -11.86 9.98
N LYS A 45 7.33 -12.25 8.70
CA LYS A 45 8.16 -13.31 8.12
C LYS A 45 9.63 -12.90 8.08
N LYS A 46 9.88 -11.65 7.70
CA LYS A 46 11.24 -11.10 7.70
C LYS A 46 11.88 -11.21 9.08
N GLU A 47 11.16 -10.81 10.12
CA GLU A 47 11.65 -10.90 11.49
C GLU A 47 11.93 -12.34 11.91
N MET A 48 11.08 -13.26 11.50
CA MET A 48 11.29 -14.68 11.76
C MET A 48 12.58 -15.19 11.13
N PHE A 49 12.84 -14.83 9.87
CA PHE A 49 14.07 -15.21 9.19
C PHE A 49 15.31 -14.58 9.84
N GLU A 50 15.23 -13.32 10.20
CA GLU A 50 16.34 -12.64 10.88
C GLU A 50 16.66 -13.30 12.21
N LYS A 51 15.64 -13.66 12.98
CA LYS A 51 15.80 -14.37 14.24
C LYS A 51 16.41 -15.75 14.04
N MET A 52 15.94 -16.48 13.02
CA MET A 52 16.46 -17.80 12.69
C MET A 52 17.94 -17.74 12.32
N ASP A 53 18.33 -16.75 11.50
CA ASP A 53 19.73 -16.55 11.13
C ASP A 53 20.60 -16.25 12.35
N GLN A 54 20.09 -15.44 13.26
CA GLN A 54 20.81 -15.12 14.49
C GLN A 54 20.98 -16.36 15.38
N ASP A 55 19.92 -17.14 15.53
CA ASP A 55 19.95 -18.38 16.31
C ASP A 55 20.97 -19.38 15.72
N LEU A 56 20.99 -19.51 14.39
CA LEU A 56 21.94 -20.36 13.70
C LEU A 56 23.38 -19.85 13.84
N ALA A 57 23.57 -18.54 13.77
CA ALA A 57 24.89 -17.93 13.93
C ALA A 57 25.45 -18.18 15.33
N ASP A 58 24.61 -18.19 16.35
CA ASP A 58 25.01 -18.46 17.72
C ASP A 58 25.40 -19.93 17.93
N LEU A 59 24.73 -20.85 17.21
CA LEU A 59 24.99 -22.29 17.31
C LEU A 59 26.13 -22.74 16.41
N ILE A 60 26.39 -22.06 15.30
CA ILE A 60 27.39 -22.41 14.30
C ILE A 60 28.27 -21.18 14.05
N PRO A 61 29.36 -21.01 14.78
CA PRO A 61 30.22 -19.81 14.68
C PRO A 61 30.72 -19.53 13.25
N ASP A 62 30.99 -20.57 12.47
CA ASP A 62 31.48 -20.40 11.09
C ASP A 62 30.42 -19.78 10.16
N LYS A 63 29.16 -19.99 10.46
CA LYS A 63 28.07 -19.40 9.68
C LYS A 63 27.95 -17.90 9.90
N LYS A 64 28.39 -17.42 11.06
CA LYS A 64 28.39 -15.99 11.37
C LYS A 64 29.26 -15.20 10.40
N LYS A 65 30.33 -15.80 9.89
CA LYS A 65 31.21 -15.20 8.88
C LYS A 65 30.56 -15.21 7.49
N ALA A 66 29.73 -16.20 7.19
CA ALA A 66 29.10 -16.35 5.89
C ALA A 66 27.90 -15.40 5.72
N VAL A 67 27.30 -14.95 6.81
CA VAL A 67 26.10 -14.09 6.80
C VAL A 67 26.46 -12.62 6.62
N VAL A 68 27.72 -12.24 6.81
CA VAL A 68 28.17 -10.87 6.68
C VAL A 68 28.39 -10.54 5.19
N ASN A 69 27.37 -9.98 4.57
CA ASN A 69 27.47 -9.51 3.19
C ASN A 69 26.76 -8.17 3.05
#